data_7af29eb0cb344ff0e092b0d682d6cac5
#
_entry.id   7af29eb0cb344ff0e092b0d682d6cac5
#
_cell.length_a   1.000
_cell.length_b   1.000
_cell.length_c   1.000
_cell.angle_alpha   90.00
_cell.angle_beta   90.00
_cell.angle_gamma   90.00
#
_symmetry.space_group_name_H-M   'P 1'
#
loop_
_entity.id
_entity.type
_entity.pdbx_description
1 polymer ?
#
loop_
_entity_poly.entity_id
_entity_poly.type
_entity_poly.pdbx_seq_one_letter_code
_entity_poly.pdbx_strand_id
1 'polypeptide(L)'
;MKITDLTLIPASKYLFVKIITDTGISGIGEVGAWGFIDAAAECLKKFRGYLVGKDPFQIEHHNQYMYRSMYFRGAILMSAISAIDIALWDIKGKVLGVPVYELLGGRTRDKVRSYGAVFQFTPEAMAKGCLELKKQGFTCARLMITGDMSQTQTGMEDDIFNGKVKKYTDMVAACRQAVGEDFDFVLECHRSLTPSEAIAFGNAVEKYHPLFLEDPIAPDNVEVMADVASKISIPIATGERCNNIQEMELIMTKKAARYVRPDVCALGGITPAKKVAAMAEANYVGIVPHNPLGPVSTAACLQLDASIPNFTIQEFPSFYLQGGEAAMLKEPLEVEHGYIKVPNRPGIGIELIDDISEKFPPKQRGINAQINYDGSVRDL
;
A
#
# COMPACT_ATOMS: atom_id res chain seq x y z
N MET A 1 8.59 -21.32 -23.61
CA MET A 1 8.75 -19.86 -23.44
C MET A 1 9.90 -19.59 -22.50
N LYS A 2 10.74 -18.60 -22.84
CA LYS A 2 11.87 -18.21 -22.00
C LYS A 2 11.96 -16.71 -21.87
N ILE A 3 12.39 -16.23 -20.71
CA ILE A 3 12.71 -14.82 -20.50
C ILE A 3 13.92 -14.47 -21.34
N THR A 4 13.84 -13.42 -22.14
CA THR A 4 14.95 -12.91 -22.97
C THR A 4 15.61 -11.68 -22.38
N ASP A 5 14.81 -10.85 -21.67
CA ASP A 5 15.33 -9.63 -21.05
C ASP A 5 14.48 -9.14 -19.88
N LEU A 6 15.09 -8.28 -19.05
CA LEU A 6 14.47 -7.47 -18.02
C LEU A 6 14.96 -6.03 -18.19
N THR A 7 14.05 -5.11 -18.45
CA THR A 7 14.34 -3.68 -18.63
C THR A 7 13.73 -2.85 -17.52
N LEU A 8 14.42 -1.77 -17.14
CA LEU A 8 13.99 -0.80 -16.14
C LEU A 8 13.35 0.40 -16.83
N ILE A 9 12.21 0.84 -16.32
CA ILE A 9 11.45 1.97 -16.86
C ILE A 9 11.23 2.98 -15.70
N PRO A 10 12.17 3.90 -15.48
CA PRO A 10 11.99 4.95 -14.48
C PRO A 10 11.01 6.01 -15.01
N ALA A 11 10.03 6.41 -14.18
CA ALA A 11 9.07 7.45 -14.53
C ALA A 11 8.59 8.18 -13.26
N SER A 12 8.69 9.52 -13.25
CA SER A 12 8.39 10.33 -12.07
C SER A 12 9.16 9.79 -10.84
N LYS A 13 8.47 9.49 -9.74
CA LYS A 13 9.02 8.89 -8.51
C LYS A 13 8.99 7.35 -8.51
N TYR A 14 8.59 6.72 -9.62
CA TYR A 14 8.38 5.28 -9.75
C TYR A 14 9.49 4.60 -10.54
N LEU A 15 9.69 3.32 -10.28
CA LEU A 15 10.50 2.43 -11.09
C LEU A 15 9.66 1.23 -11.50
N PHE A 16 9.34 1.15 -12.78
CA PHE A 16 8.69 -0.02 -13.36
C PHE A 16 9.72 -0.98 -13.95
N VAL A 17 9.32 -2.25 -14.04
CA VAL A 17 10.11 -3.33 -14.64
C VAL A 17 9.30 -3.92 -15.78
N LYS A 18 9.95 -4.18 -16.92
CA LYS A 18 9.36 -4.94 -18.02
C LYS A 18 10.20 -6.19 -18.25
N ILE A 19 9.56 -7.36 -18.12
CA ILE A 19 10.16 -8.66 -18.44
C ILE A 19 9.68 -9.07 -19.82
N ILE A 20 10.60 -9.43 -20.70
CA ILE A 20 10.35 -9.77 -22.11
C ILE A 20 10.63 -11.25 -22.33
N THR A 21 9.80 -11.92 -23.15
CA THR A 21 9.96 -13.33 -23.49
C THR A 21 10.30 -13.53 -24.98
N ASP A 22 10.78 -14.72 -25.31
CA ASP A 22 11.11 -15.15 -26.68
C ASP A 22 9.88 -15.24 -27.62
N THR A 23 8.67 -15.15 -27.08
CA THR A 23 7.42 -15.09 -27.86
C THR A 23 6.93 -13.66 -28.11
N GLY A 24 7.66 -12.64 -27.64
CA GLY A 24 7.27 -11.24 -27.72
C GLY A 24 6.27 -10.79 -26.65
N ILE A 25 5.67 -11.71 -25.87
CA ILE A 25 4.82 -11.35 -24.73
C ILE A 25 5.70 -10.78 -23.61
N SER A 26 5.25 -9.70 -23.00
CA SER A 26 5.95 -9.06 -21.87
C SER A 26 5.00 -8.77 -20.73
N GLY A 27 5.55 -8.75 -19.51
CA GLY A 27 4.84 -8.33 -18.31
C GLY A 27 5.51 -7.15 -17.62
N ILE A 28 4.72 -6.43 -16.85
CA ILE A 28 5.16 -5.23 -16.11
C ILE A 28 5.00 -5.44 -14.62
N GLY A 29 5.91 -4.85 -13.85
CA GLY A 29 5.89 -4.80 -12.39
C GLY A 29 6.34 -3.45 -11.87
N GLU A 30 6.19 -3.21 -10.57
CA GLU A 30 6.56 -1.96 -9.93
C GLU A 30 7.35 -2.20 -8.64
N VAL A 31 8.34 -1.38 -8.39
CA VAL A 31 9.22 -1.43 -7.20
C VAL A 31 8.61 -0.62 -6.06
N GLY A 32 8.49 -1.22 -4.87
CA GLY A 32 7.92 -0.57 -3.69
C GLY A 32 8.89 0.27 -2.85
N ALA A 33 10.20 0.16 -3.06
CA ALA A 33 11.22 0.84 -2.25
C ALA A 33 11.38 2.33 -2.64
N TRP A 34 10.31 3.11 -2.49
CA TRP A 34 10.36 4.54 -2.78
C TRP A 34 11.34 5.29 -1.86
N GLY A 35 12.10 6.21 -2.47
CA GLY A 35 13.27 6.82 -1.85
C GLY A 35 14.57 6.04 -2.07
N PHE A 36 14.49 4.73 -2.38
CA PHE A 36 15.65 3.86 -2.62
C PHE A 36 15.51 3.04 -3.91
N ILE A 37 14.78 3.57 -4.90
CA ILE A 37 14.54 2.88 -6.18
C ILE A 37 15.84 2.56 -6.93
N ASP A 38 16.88 3.39 -6.79
CA ASP A 38 18.19 3.16 -7.40
C ASP A 38 18.88 1.91 -6.83
N ALA A 39 18.78 1.70 -5.51
CA ALA A 39 19.31 0.50 -4.88
C ALA A 39 18.54 -0.76 -5.31
N ALA A 40 17.22 -0.66 -5.45
CA ALA A 40 16.40 -1.75 -6.00
C ALA A 40 16.71 -2.01 -7.48
N ALA A 41 17.03 -0.97 -8.27
CA ALA A 41 17.48 -1.11 -9.65
C ALA A 41 18.75 -1.96 -9.77
N GLU A 42 19.71 -1.79 -8.86
CA GLU A 42 20.92 -2.63 -8.85
C GLU A 42 20.60 -4.11 -8.48
N CYS A 43 19.65 -4.35 -7.58
CA CYS A 43 19.16 -5.70 -7.31
C CYS A 43 18.53 -6.32 -8.57
N LEU A 44 17.71 -5.57 -9.29
CA LEU A 44 17.05 -6.02 -10.52
C LEU A 44 18.06 -6.36 -11.63
N LYS A 45 19.13 -5.58 -11.80
CA LYS A 45 20.22 -5.88 -12.73
C LYS A 45 20.90 -7.23 -12.42
N LYS A 46 21.11 -7.55 -11.12
CA LYS A 46 21.63 -8.85 -10.70
C LYS A 46 20.63 -9.98 -10.99
N PHE A 47 19.37 -9.79 -10.70
CA PHE A 47 18.32 -10.77 -10.97
C PHE A 47 18.09 -11.01 -12.46
N ARG A 48 18.31 -10.01 -13.31
CA ARG A 48 18.31 -10.17 -14.76
C ARG A 48 19.26 -11.30 -15.20
N GLY A 49 20.47 -11.33 -14.64
CA GLY A 49 21.47 -12.37 -14.94
C GLY A 49 21.02 -13.78 -14.57
N TYR A 50 20.18 -13.93 -13.55
CA TYR A 50 19.56 -15.21 -13.18
C TYR A 50 18.37 -15.57 -14.06
N LEU A 51 17.49 -14.59 -14.36
CA LEU A 51 16.19 -14.82 -14.99
C LEU A 51 16.26 -15.08 -16.50
N VAL A 52 17.24 -14.48 -17.19
CA VAL A 52 17.38 -14.69 -18.65
C VAL A 52 17.60 -16.17 -18.94
N GLY A 53 16.83 -16.70 -19.91
CA GLY A 53 16.80 -18.10 -20.28
C GLY A 53 15.91 -18.99 -19.42
N LYS A 54 15.29 -18.48 -18.34
CA LYS A 54 14.37 -19.23 -17.48
C LYS A 54 12.93 -19.21 -18.00
N ASP A 55 12.13 -20.14 -17.51
CA ASP A 55 10.70 -20.25 -17.78
C ASP A 55 9.93 -19.24 -16.88
N PRO A 56 9.23 -18.24 -17.44
CA PRO A 56 8.48 -17.25 -16.67
C PRO A 56 7.31 -17.85 -15.86
N PHE A 57 6.88 -19.08 -16.13
CA PHE A 57 5.76 -19.71 -15.43
C PHE A 57 6.13 -20.28 -14.06
N GLN A 58 7.41 -20.43 -13.77
CA GLN A 58 7.89 -20.93 -12.48
C GLN A 58 7.95 -19.82 -11.41
N ILE A 59 6.85 -19.07 -11.25
CA ILE A 59 6.79 -17.85 -10.43
C ILE A 59 7.23 -18.12 -8.99
N GLU A 60 6.63 -19.12 -8.32
CA GLU A 60 6.99 -19.48 -6.95
C GLU A 60 8.47 -19.89 -6.84
N HIS A 61 8.98 -20.67 -7.80
CA HIS A 61 10.38 -21.07 -7.81
C HIS A 61 11.30 -19.84 -7.89
N HIS A 62 11.01 -18.90 -8.80
CA HIS A 62 11.81 -17.69 -8.95
C HIS A 62 11.74 -16.81 -7.70
N ASN A 63 10.56 -16.64 -7.11
CA ASN A 63 10.37 -15.90 -5.88
C ASN A 63 11.25 -16.50 -4.77
N GLN A 64 11.18 -17.82 -4.54
CA GLN A 64 11.99 -18.52 -3.52
C GLN A 64 13.49 -18.49 -3.84
N TYR A 65 13.86 -18.65 -5.10
CA TYR A 65 15.27 -18.60 -5.51
C TYR A 65 15.88 -17.23 -5.20
N MET A 66 15.22 -16.14 -5.63
CA MET A 66 15.68 -14.78 -5.39
C MET A 66 15.72 -14.42 -3.91
N TYR A 67 14.70 -14.84 -3.14
CA TYR A 67 14.61 -14.62 -1.70
C TYR A 67 15.74 -15.34 -0.93
N ARG A 68 16.18 -16.53 -1.38
CA ARG A 68 17.17 -17.37 -0.71
C ARG A 68 18.57 -17.25 -1.28
N SER A 69 18.75 -16.56 -2.40
CA SER A 69 20.02 -16.48 -3.12
C SER A 69 21.11 -15.70 -2.39
N MET A 70 20.73 -14.86 -1.42
CA MET A 70 21.66 -14.01 -0.66
C MET A 70 21.46 -14.17 0.85
N TYR A 71 22.51 -13.84 1.63
CA TYR A 71 22.48 -13.90 3.09
C TYR A 71 21.61 -12.79 3.70
N PHE A 72 21.64 -11.59 3.10
CA PHE A 72 20.95 -10.41 3.61
C PHE A 72 19.63 -10.19 2.89
N ARG A 73 18.62 -9.75 3.65
CA ARG A 73 17.26 -9.49 3.18
C ARG A 73 16.84 -8.08 3.60
N GLY A 74 15.66 -7.66 3.22
CA GLY A 74 15.08 -6.39 3.63
C GLY A 74 14.30 -5.73 2.51
N ALA A 75 13.72 -4.57 2.78
CA ALA A 75 12.75 -3.87 1.94
C ALA A 75 13.21 -3.67 0.49
N ILE A 76 14.45 -3.26 0.27
CA ILE A 76 14.98 -2.99 -1.07
C ILE A 76 15.01 -4.27 -1.93
N LEU A 77 15.55 -5.37 -1.35
CA LEU A 77 15.60 -6.66 -2.05
C LEU A 77 14.19 -7.17 -2.34
N MET A 78 13.31 -7.09 -1.35
CA MET A 78 11.93 -7.58 -1.48
C MET A 78 11.12 -6.75 -2.48
N SER A 79 11.36 -5.46 -2.58
CA SER A 79 10.74 -4.61 -3.60
C SER A 79 11.17 -4.98 -5.03
N ALA A 80 12.44 -5.33 -5.22
CA ALA A 80 12.92 -5.85 -6.51
C ALA A 80 12.28 -7.21 -6.85
N ILE A 81 12.18 -8.12 -5.86
CA ILE A 81 11.49 -9.42 -6.03
C ILE A 81 10.00 -9.20 -6.35
N SER A 82 9.35 -8.27 -5.66
CA SER A 82 7.94 -7.93 -5.90
C SER A 82 7.67 -7.50 -7.34
N ALA A 83 8.51 -6.62 -7.87
CA ALA A 83 8.37 -6.14 -9.24
C ALA A 83 8.50 -7.29 -10.26
N ILE A 84 9.42 -8.22 -10.02
CA ILE A 84 9.58 -9.41 -10.88
C ILE A 84 8.37 -10.34 -10.74
N ASP A 85 7.92 -10.62 -9.53
CA ASP A 85 6.76 -11.49 -9.28
C ASP A 85 5.51 -10.98 -9.99
N ILE A 86 5.19 -9.68 -9.83
CA ILE A 86 4.06 -9.04 -10.51
C ILE A 86 4.19 -9.17 -12.03
N ALA A 87 5.37 -8.90 -12.59
CA ALA A 87 5.61 -8.99 -14.02
C ALA A 87 5.45 -10.45 -14.56
N LEU A 88 5.85 -11.44 -13.78
CA LEU A 88 5.69 -12.86 -14.14
C LEU A 88 4.22 -13.29 -14.10
N TRP A 89 3.44 -12.81 -13.12
CA TRP A 89 1.99 -13.01 -13.10
C TRP A 89 1.31 -12.35 -14.29
N ASP A 90 1.73 -11.15 -14.66
CA ASP A 90 1.23 -10.43 -15.84
C ASP A 90 1.49 -11.21 -17.12
N ILE A 91 2.73 -11.73 -17.31
CA ILE A 91 3.05 -12.62 -18.44
C ILE A 91 2.14 -13.85 -18.45
N LYS A 92 2.00 -14.52 -17.31
CA LYS A 92 1.22 -15.76 -17.23
C LYS A 92 -0.23 -15.54 -17.60
N GLY A 93 -0.84 -14.47 -17.09
CA GLY A 93 -2.21 -14.08 -17.46
C GLY A 93 -2.35 -13.75 -18.93
N LYS A 94 -1.42 -12.99 -19.50
CA LYS A 94 -1.41 -12.63 -20.94
C LYS A 94 -1.27 -13.84 -21.85
N VAL A 95 -0.38 -14.78 -21.50
CA VAL A 95 -0.20 -16.02 -22.29
C VAL A 95 -1.44 -16.90 -22.26
N LEU A 96 -2.09 -16.99 -21.13
CA LEU A 96 -3.31 -17.81 -20.96
C LEU A 96 -4.58 -17.08 -21.39
N GLY A 97 -4.49 -15.79 -21.74
CA GLY A 97 -5.63 -14.99 -22.16
C GLY A 97 -6.62 -14.65 -21.06
N VAL A 98 -6.18 -14.68 -19.77
CA VAL A 98 -7.04 -14.44 -18.61
C VAL A 98 -6.44 -13.39 -17.66
N PRO A 99 -7.28 -12.66 -16.89
CA PRO A 99 -6.81 -11.82 -15.81
C PRO A 99 -6.12 -12.65 -14.72
N VAL A 100 -5.22 -12.02 -13.94
CA VAL A 100 -4.48 -12.70 -12.87
C VAL A 100 -5.41 -13.27 -11.80
N TYR A 101 -6.50 -12.58 -11.44
CA TYR A 101 -7.44 -13.08 -10.44
C TYR A 101 -8.05 -14.45 -10.80
N GLU A 102 -8.22 -14.77 -12.09
CA GLU A 102 -8.68 -16.11 -12.51
C GLU A 102 -7.66 -17.20 -12.14
N LEU A 103 -6.37 -16.88 -12.22
CA LEU A 103 -5.30 -17.80 -11.83
C LEU A 103 -5.13 -17.91 -10.30
N LEU A 104 -5.68 -16.96 -9.56
CA LEU A 104 -5.70 -16.93 -8.09
C LEU A 104 -6.95 -17.57 -7.47
N GLY A 105 -7.82 -18.15 -8.29
CA GLY A 105 -9.03 -18.88 -7.84
C GLY A 105 -10.35 -18.28 -8.31
N GLY A 106 -10.30 -17.27 -9.19
CA GLY A 106 -11.46 -16.54 -9.68
C GLY A 106 -11.85 -15.36 -8.79
N ARG A 107 -12.75 -14.52 -9.31
CA ARG A 107 -13.15 -13.32 -8.59
C ARG A 107 -14.28 -13.57 -7.59
N THR A 108 -14.17 -12.95 -6.44
CA THR A 108 -15.20 -12.89 -5.39
C THR A 108 -16.01 -11.60 -5.47
N ARG A 109 -15.55 -10.59 -6.22
CA ARG A 109 -16.20 -9.29 -6.42
C ARG A 109 -15.88 -8.66 -7.77
N ASP A 110 -16.79 -7.82 -8.26
CA ASP A 110 -16.66 -7.14 -9.56
C ASP A 110 -15.99 -5.76 -9.43
N LYS A 111 -16.07 -5.15 -8.26
CA LYS A 111 -15.51 -3.84 -7.95
C LYS A 111 -14.93 -3.81 -6.54
N VAL A 112 -13.92 -3.01 -6.35
CA VAL A 112 -13.14 -2.86 -5.14
C VAL A 112 -13.50 -1.52 -4.48
N ARG A 113 -14.01 -1.55 -3.24
CA ARG A 113 -14.24 -0.36 -2.43
C ARG A 113 -12.90 0.29 -2.11
N SER A 114 -12.80 1.62 -2.26
CA SER A 114 -11.60 2.36 -1.93
C SER A 114 -11.89 3.57 -1.05
N TYR A 115 -10.85 4.10 -0.41
CA TYR A 115 -10.93 5.36 0.31
C TYR A 115 -10.07 6.44 -0.37
N GLY A 116 -10.51 7.68 -0.26
CA GLY A 116 -9.70 8.85 -0.60
C GLY A 116 -8.95 9.35 0.63
N ALA A 117 -7.78 9.95 0.44
CA ALA A 117 -6.99 10.53 1.52
C ALA A 117 -7.26 12.03 1.69
N VAL A 118 -7.29 12.49 2.94
CA VAL A 118 -7.47 13.88 3.35
C VAL A 118 -6.20 14.35 4.05
N PHE A 119 -5.50 15.31 3.43
CA PHE A 119 -4.22 15.88 3.89
C PHE A 119 -4.40 17.32 4.38
N GLN A 120 -5.42 17.58 5.17
CA GLN A 120 -5.67 18.84 5.84
C GLN A 120 -5.48 18.65 7.35
N PHE A 121 -4.95 19.67 8.04
CA PHE A 121 -4.46 19.54 9.41
C PHE A 121 -5.14 20.50 10.40
N THR A 122 -6.29 21.03 10.03
CA THR A 122 -7.22 21.72 10.94
C THR A 122 -8.59 21.04 10.91
N PRO A 123 -9.37 21.07 12.01
CA PRO A 123 -10.68 20.44 12.08
C PRO A 123 -11.60 20.84 10.91
N GLU A 124 -11.69 22.13 10.59
CA GLU A 124 -12.57 22.65 9.55
C GLU A 124 -12.13 22.25 8.15
N ALA A 125 -10.82 22.33 7.88
CA ALA A 125 -10.27 21.97 6.57
C ALA A 125 -10.37 20.46 6.31
N MET A 126 -10.11 19.63 7.34
CA MET A 126 -10.24 18.18 7.25
C MET A 126 -11.70 17.76 7.03
N ALA A 127 -12.64 18.36 7.77
CA ALA A 127 -14.07 18.14 7.58
C ALA A 127 -14.54 18.51 6.17
N LYS A 128 -14.03 19.61 5.61
CA LYS A 128 -14.30 20.01 4.23
C LYS A 128 -13.75 18.97 3.24
N GLY A 129 -12.55 18.47 3.45
CA GLY A 129 -11.96 17.40 2.62
C GLY A 129 -12.83 16.13 2.62
N CYS A 130 -13.35 15.72 3.78
CA CYS A 130 -14.28 14.59 3.88
C CYS A 130 -15.58 14.83 3.10
N LEU A 131 -16.14 16.04 3.18
CA LEU A 131 -17.35 16.40 2.42
C LEU A 131 -17.12 16.35 0.90
N GLU A 132 -15.94 16.78 0.43
CA GLU A 132 -15.61 16.69 -0.99
C GLU A 132 -15.49 15.23 -1.46
N LEU A 133 -14.87 14.35 -0.68
CA LEU A 133 -14.84 12.91 -0.98
C LEU A 133 -16.23 12.29 -0.98
N LYS A 134 -17.09 12.65 0.00
CA LYS A 134 -18.47 12.19 0.05
C LYS A 134 -19.28 12.64 -1.17
N LYS A 135 -19.09 13.87 -1.66
CA LYS A 135 -19.72 14.37 -2.90
C LYS A 135 -19.25 13.61 -4.14
N GLN A 136 -18.00 13.15 -4.16
CA GLN A 136 -17.46 12.29 -5.22
C GLN A 136 -17.96 10.85 -5.15
N GLY A 137 -18.78 10.53 -4.13
CA GLY A 137 -19.37 9.22 -3.94
C GLY A 137 -18.51 8.25 -3.12
N PHE A 138 -17.37 8.68 -2.57
CA PHE A 138 -16.65 7.86 -1.60
C PHE A 138 -17.49 7.62 -0.35
N THR A 139 -17.30 6.45 0.25
CA THR A 139 -17.97 6.06 1.49
C THR A 139 -17.00 5.96 2.66
N CYS A 140 -15.71 6.26 2.42
CA CYS A 140 -14.65 6.24 3.41
C CYS A 140 -13.59 7.28 3.07
N ALA A 141 -13.02 7.91 4.10
CA ALA A 141 -11.88 8.81 4.00
C ALA A 141 -10.75 8.37 4.94
N ARG A 142 -9.50 8.40 4.47
CA ARG A 142 -8.33 8.31 5.32
C ARG A 142 -7.94 9.71 5.81
N LEU A 143 -7.98 9.90 7.10
CA LEU A 143 -7.62 11.14 7.77
C LEU A 143 -6.15 11.03 8.23
N MET A 144 -5.28 11.87 7.67
CA MET A 144 -3.91 12.01 8.18
C MET A 144 -3.96 12.84 9.47
N ILE A 145 -3.88 12.16 10.61
CA ILE A 145 -4.11 12.79 11.93
C ILE A 145 -2.85 13.49 12.44
N THR A 146 -1.67 12.94 12.19
CA THR A 146 -0.44 13.29 12.91
C THR A 146 0.39 14.42 12.29
N GLY A 147 -0.22 15.23 11.44
CA GLY A 147 0.36 16.48 10.95
C GLY A 147 0.87 16.44 9.52
N ASP A 148 1.30 17.59 9.07
CA ASP A 148 1.77 17.84 7.73
C ASP A 148 3.18 17.26 7.52
N MET A 149 3.29 16.15 6.81
CA MET A 149 4.57 15.52 6.48
C MET A 149 5.47 16.39 5.56
N SER A 150 4.95 17.49 5.02
CA SER A 150 5.78 18.46 4.29
C SER A 150 6.57 19.38 5.23
N GLN A 151 6.18 19.49 6.49
CA GLN A 151 6.90 20.24 7.52
C GLN A 151 8.05 19.39 8.06
N THR A 152 9.22 20.00 8.11
CA THR A 152 10.45 19.33 8.58
C THR A 152 10.52 19.26 10.11
N GLN A 153 9.77 20.11 10.83
CA GLN A 153 9.77 20.18 12.30
C GLN A 153 8.36 20.38 12.85
N THR A 154 8.04 19.73 13.98
CA THR A 154 6.78 19.90 14.71
C THR A 154 6.77 21.17 15.53
N GLY A 155 5.58 21.66 15.90
CA GLY A 155 5.42 22.74 16.86
C GLY A 155 5.56 22.28 18.31
N MET A 156 5.81 23.21 19.24
CA MET A 156 5.91 22.94 20.69
C MET A 156 4.61 22.31 21.24
N GLU A 157 3.47 22.65 20.67
CA GLU A 157 2.17 22.11 21.06
C GLU A 157 2.05 20.59 20.82
N ASP A 158 2.82 20.04 19.87
CA ASP A 158 2.85 18.60 19.58
C ASP A 158 3.66 17.80 20.61
N ASP A 159 4.43 18.46 21.50
CA ASP A 159 5.12 17.84 22.64
C ASP A 159 4.22 17.72 23.87
N ILE A 160 3.07 18.41 23.88
CA ILE A 160 2.15 18.41 25.01
C ILE A 160 1.14 17.28 24.86
N PHE A 161 1.26 16.21 25.68
CA PHE A 161 0.42 15.01 25.62
C PHE A 161 -1.09 15.29 25.47
N ASN A 162 -1.68 16.04 26.42
CA ASN A 162 -3.11 16.37 26.36
C ASN A 162 -3.47 17.26 25.16
N GLY A 163 -2.60 18.19 24.80
CA GLY A 163 -2.77 19.07 23.65
C GLY A 163 -2.85 18.28 22.34
N LYS A 164 -1.93 17.36 22.15
CA LYS A 164 -1.88 16.46 21.01
C LYS A 164 -3.13 15.60 20.90
N VAL A 165 -3.50 14.88 21.96
CA VAL A 165 -4.69 14.02 21.97
C VAL A 165 -5.96 14.84 21.70
N LYS A 166 -6.09 16.04 22.31
CA LYS A 166 -7.23 16.91 22.06
C LYS A 166 -7.28 17.39 20.61
N LYS A 167 -6.17 17.89 20.05
CA LYS A 167 -6.05 18.36 18.65
C LYS A 167 -6.55 17.30 17.67
N TYR A 168 -6.07 16.07 17.81
CA TYR A 168 -6.45 14.97 16.93
C TYR A 168 -7.90 14.52 17.13
N THR A 169 -8.38 14.52 18.37
CA THR A 169 -9.78 14.23 18.67
C THR A 169 -10.73 15.27 18.06
N ASP A 170 -10.38 16.55 18.14
CA ASP A 170 -11.19 17.63 17.55
C ASP A 170 -11.29 17.51 16.03
N MET A 171 -10.22 17.09 15.33
CA MET A 171 -10.24 16.82 13.89
C MET A 171 -11.25 15.72 13.54
N VAL A 172 -11.19 14.57 14.25
CA VAL A 172 -12.12 13.45 14.04
C VAL A 172 -13.56 13.87 14.34
N ALA A 173 -13.77 14.61 15.43
CA ALA A 173 -15.09 15.13 15.81
C ALA A 173 -15.71 16.01 14.73
N ALA A 174 -14.95 16.96 14.19
CA ALA A 174 -15.38 17.85 13.12
C ALA A 174 -15.73 17.08 11.84
N CYS A 175 -14.93 16.06 11.48
CA CYS A 175 -15.20 15.21 10.34
C CYS A 175 -16.53 14.45 10.53
N ARG A 176 -16.73 13.79 11.69
CA ARG A 176 -17.96 13.04 11.97
C ARG A 176 -19.19 13.93 11.94
N GLN A 177 -19.09 15.13 12.54
CA GLN A 177 -20.17 16.12 12.50
C GLN A 177 -20.52 16.53 11.06
N ALA A 178 -19.52 16.68 10.19
CA ALA A 178 -19.72 17.13 8.83
C ALA A 178 -20.33 16.06 7.92
N VAL A 179 -19.85 14.80 7.99
CA VAL A 179 -20.30 13.75 7.05
C VAL A 179 -21.41 12.86 7.58
N GLY A 180 -21.73 12.91 8.89
CA GLY A 180 -22.74 12.05 9.52
C GLY A 180 -22.28 10.60 9.72
N GLU A 181 -23.23 9.71 10.10
CA GLU A 181 -22.93 8.34 10.50
C GLU A 181 -22.74 7.36 9.32
N ASP A 182 -23.21 7.72 8.13
CA ASP A 182 -23.15 6.86 6.92
C ASP A 182 -21.84 7.02 6.13
N PHE A 183 -20.72 7.25 6.85
CA PHE A 183 -19.42 7.47 6.24
C PHE A 183 -18.32 6.95 7.15
N ASP A 184 -17.42 6.10 6.62
CA ASP A 184 -16.34 5.53 7.40
C ASP A 184 -15.11 6.42 7.47
N PHE A 185 -14.32 6.27 8.53
CA PHE A 185 -13.01 6.89 8.68
C PHE A 185 -11.93 5.86 8.91
N VAL A 186 -10.81 6.07 8.26
CA VAL A 186 -9.52 5.50 8.60
C VAL A 186 -8.68 6.59 9.24
N LEU A 187 -8.15 6.35 10.43
CA LEU A 187 -7.33 7.32 11.16
C LEU A 187 -5.86 6.95 11.03
N GLU A 188 -5.15 7.63 10.14
CA GLU A 188 -3.74 7.39 9.88
C GLU A 188 -2.88 8.17 10.88
N CYS A 189 -2.20 7.46 11.77
CA CYS A 189 -1.27 8.02 12.74
C CYS A 189 0.19 8.01 12.26
N HIS A 190 0.47 7.28 11.18
CA HIS A 190 1.76 7.24 10.52
C HIS A 190 2.93 7.05 11.50
N ARG A 191 2.77 6.14 12.48
CA ARG A 191 3.77 5.73 13.49
C ARG A 191 4.22 6.83 14.48
N SER A 192 3.50 7.94 14.51
CA SER A 192 3.93 9.15 15.21
C SER A 192 3.55 9.22 16.67
N LEU A 193 2.80 8.25 17.20
CA LEU A 193 2.37 8.25 18.59
C LEU A 193 3.24 7.32 19.44
N THR A 194 3.41 7.68 20.69
CA THR A 194 3.86 6.75 21.73
C THR A 194 2.72 5.78 22.09
N PRO A 195 2.99 4.62 22.70
CA PRO A 195 1.94 3.69 23.12
C PRO A 195 0.89 4.35 24.04
N SER A 196 1.31 5.23 24.93
CA SER A 196 0.40 5.95 25.85
C SER A 196 -0.49 6.94 25.10
N GLU A 197 0.06 7.65 24.12
CA GLU A 197 -0.71 8.58 23.27
C GLU A 197 -1.69 7.83 22.37
N ALA A 198 -1.26 6.70 21.80
CA ALA A 198 -2.12 5.86 20.96
C ALA A 198 -3.34 5.31 21.74
N ILE A 199 -3.13 4.86 22.97
CA ILE A 199 -4.22 4.41 23.86
C ILE A 199 -5.14 5.57 24.22
N ALA A 200 -4.59 6.72 24.64
CA ALA A 200 -5.39 7.89 25.00
C ALA A 200 -6.22 8.41 23.83
N PHE A 201 -5.60 8.52 22.65
CA PHE A 201 -6.27 8.94 21.42
C PHE A 201 -7.34 7.94 20.96
N GLY A 202 -7.01 6.64 20.90
CA GLY A 202 -7.97 5.59 20.54
C GLY A 202 -9.23 5.63 21.41
N ASN A 203 -9.06 5.72 22.74
CA ASN A 203 -10.19 5.83 23.67
C ASN A 203 -10.98 7.15 23.50
N ALA A 204 -10.31 8.27 23.20
CA ALA A 204 -10.98 9.56 23.01
C ALA A 204 -11.86 9.60 21.73
N VAL A 205 -11.47 8.86 20.67
CA VAL A 205 -12.19 8.85 19.38
C VAL A 205 -13.12 7.65 19.18
N GLU A 206 -13.17 6.71 20.12
CA GLU A 206 -14.04 5.52 20.06
C GLU A 206 -15.50 5.87 19.72
N LYS A 207 -16.04 6.90 20.35
CA LYS A 207 -17.42 7.37 20.14
C LYS A 207 -17.73 7.87 18.72
N TYR A 208 -16.71 8.05 17.89
CA TYR A 208 -16.87 8.45 16.49
C TYR A 208 -16.79 7.26 15.52
N HIS A 209 -16.67 6.03 16.04
CA HIS A 209 -16.69 4.76 15.30
C HIS A 209 -15.79 4.75 14.06
N PRO A 210 -14.47 5.04 14.17
CA PRO A 210 -13.58 4.87 13.04
C PRO A 210 -13.45 3.39 12.65
N LEU A 211 -13.27 3.12 11.36
CA LEU A 211 -13.11 1.77 10.82
C LEU A 211 -11.86 1.09 11.42
N PHE A 212 -10.76 1.82 11.47
CA PHE A 212 -9.55 1.42 12.17
C PHE A 212 -8.60 2.60 12.44
N LEU A 213 -7.68 2.35 13.34
CA LEU A 213 -6.50 3.19 13.61
C LEU A 213 -5.31 2.59 12.87
N GLU A 214 -4.76 3.33 11.92
CA GLU A 214 -3.66 2.89 11.06
C GLU A 214 -2.33 3.30 11.66
N ASP A 215 -1.41 2.35 11.77
CA ASP A 215 -0.04 2.51 12.26
C ASP A 215 0.09 3.50 13.44
N PRO A 216 -0.59 3.25 14.58
CA PRO A 216 -0.60 4.21 15.69
C PRO A 216 0.79 4.46 16.29
N ILE A 217 1.63 3.41 16.34
CA ILE A 217 2.99 3.46 16.87
C ILE A 217 3.98 2.83 15.87
N ALA A 218 5.28 3.04 16.08
CA ALA A 218 6.31 2.37 15.29
C ALA A 218 6.13 0.84 15.34
N PRO A 219 6.18 0.14 14.18
CA PRO A 219 5.83 -1.28 14.09
C PRO A 219 6.95 -2.23 14.51
N ASP A 220 8.10 -1.70 14.98
CA ASP A 220 9.31 -2.47 15.28
C ASP A 220 9.12 -3.45 16.44
N ASN A 221 8.08 -3.26 17.27
CA ASN A 221 7.74 -4.16 18.37
C ASN A 221 6.26 -4.56 18.31
N VAL A 222 6.00 -5.74 17.75
CA VAL A 222 4.65 -6.28 17.59
C VAL A 222 3.96 -6.54 18.95
N GLU A 223 4.70 -6.87 20.01
CA GLU A 223 4.11 -7.12 21.33
C GLU A 223 3.61 -5.83 21.98
N VAL A 224 4.32 -4.70 21.78
CA VAL A 224 3.83 -3.39 22.21
C VAL A 224 2.62 -2.95 21.40
N MET A 225 2.60 -3.22 20.09
CA MET A 225 1.41 -2.98 19.26
C MET A 225 0.21 -3.81 19.74
N ALA A 226 0.42 -5.08 20.11
CA ALA A 226 -0.61 -5.95 20.68
C ALA A 226 -1.11 -5.44 22.05
N ASP A 227 -0.22 -4.87 22.88
CA ASP A 227 -0.60 -4.23 24.14
C ASP A 227 -1.51 -3.02 23.89
N VAL A 228 -1.17 -2.15 22.93
CA VAL A 228 -2.03 -1.03 22.51
C VAL A 228 -3.38 -1.54 22.02
N ALA A 229 -3.39 -2.53 21.11
CA ALA A 229 -4.60 -3.13 20.56
C ALA A 229 -5.52 -3.71 21.64
N SER A 230 -4.97 -4.21 22.76
CA SER A 230 -5.74 -4.77 23.87
C SER A 230 -6.41 -3.71 24.74
N LYS A 231 -5.99 -2.45 24.66
CA LYS A 231 -6.42 -1.33 25.52
C LYS A 231 -7.34 -0.32 24.84
N ILE A 232 -7.62 -0.53 23.54
CA ILE A 232 -8.55 0.28 22.76
C ILE A 232 -9.60 -0.61 22.10
N SER A 233 -10.81 -0.12 21.92
CA SER A 233 -11.88 -0.85 21.23
C SER A 233 -11.79 -0.72 19.68
N ILE A 234 -11.14 0.34 19.20
CA ILE A 234 -10.97 0.58 17.77
C ILE A 234 -9.99 -0.45 17.20
N PRO A 235 -10.33 -1.14 16.10
CA PRO A 235 -9.39 -2.04 15.42
C PRO A 235 -8.11 -1.32 14.98
N ILE A 236 -6.96 -1.99 15.07
CA ILE A 236 -5.71 -1.51 14.47
C ILE A 236 -5.54 -2.12 13.09
N ALA A 237 -5.02 -1.32 12.15
CA ALA A 237 -4.47 -1.75 10.86
C ALA A 237 -2.98 -1.45 10.81
N THR A 238 -2.14 -2.43 10.43
CA THR A 238 -0.68 -2.26 10.29
C THR A 238 -0.09 -3.32 9.35
N GLY A 239 1.16 -3.16 8.97
CA GLY A 239 1.90 -4.17 8.19
C GLY A 239 2.53 -3.65 6.91
N GLU A 240 2.40 -2.39 6.56
CA GLU A 240 2.99 -1.81 5.35
C GLU A 240 4.53 -1.93 5.28
N ARG A 241 5.20 -2.02 6.44
CA ARG A 241 6.65 -2.20 6.54
C ARG A 241 7.08 -3.67 6.59
N CYS A 242 6.16 -4.63 6.60
CA CYS A 242 6.49 -6.05 6.59
C CYS A 242 7.01 -6.48 5.21
N ASN A 243 8.13 -7.20 5.22
CA ASN A 243 8.81 -7.61 4.00
C ASN A 243 8.71 -9.12 3.71
N ASN A 244 8.03 -9.87 4.56
CA ASN A 244 7.85 -11.31 4.42
C ASN A 244 6.59 -11.78 5.14
N ILE A 245 6.18 -13.02 4.81
CA ILE A 245 4.95 -13.61 5.35
C ILE A 245 5.05 -13.91 6.85
N GLN A 246 6.24 -14.10 7.39
CA GLN A 246 6.46 -14.41 8.82
C GLN A 246 6.22 -13.17 9.69
N GLU A 247 6.62 -11.99 9.23
CA GLU A 247 6.32 -10.73 9.92
C GLU A 247 4.81 -10.47 9.96
N MET A 248 4.10 -10.72 8.86
CA MET A 248 2.64 -10.62 8.79
C MET A 248 1.95 -11.63 9.71
N GLU A 249 2.44 -12.87 9.73
CA GLU A 249 1.91 -13.93 10.61
C GLU A 249 2.07 -13.56 12.08
N LEU A 250 3.20 -12.95 12.46
CA LEU A 250 3.44 -12.51 13.83
C LEU A 250 2.44 -11.45 14.29
N ILE A 251 2.09 -10.47 13.44
CA ILE A 251 1.06 -9.47 13.73
C ILE A 251 -0.29 -10.15 14.03
N MET A 252 -0.68 -11.14 13.24
CA MET A 252 -1.95 -11.84 13.37
C MET A 252 -1.99 -12.73 14.63
N THR A 253 -0.96 -13.51 14.86
CA THR A 253 -0.89 -14.46 16.00
C THR A 253 -0.76 -13.74 17.33
N LYS A 254 -0.09 -12.60 17.39
CA LYS A 254 -0.01 -11.74 18.58
C LYS A 254 -1.29 -10.88 18.75
N LYS A 255 -2.22 -10.92 17.80
CA LYS A 255 -3.44 -10.11 17.80
C LYS A 255 -3.15 -8.59 17.85
N ALA A 256 -2.04 -8.18 17.26
CA ALA A 256 -1.61 -6.79 17.22
C ALA A 256 -2.50 -5.93 16.29
N ALA A 257 -3.20 -6.56 15.34
CA ALA A 257 -4.10 -5.88 14.42
C ALA A 257 -5.32 -6.76 14.05
N ARG A 258 -6.40 -6.12 13.62
CA ARG A 258 -7.58 -6.73 13.01
C ARG A 258 -7.60 -6.60 11.50
N TYR A 259 -6.76 -5.72 10.97
CA TYR A 259 -6.53 -5.53 9.54
C TYR A 259 -5.02 -5.55 9.29
N VAL A 260 -4.58 -6.33 8.30
CA VAL A 260 -3.19 -6.30 7.86
C VAL A 260 -3.08 -5.61 6.51
N ARG A 261 -1.98 -4.89 6.32
CA ARG A 261 -1.74 -4.02 5.17
C ARG A 261 -0.55 -4.51 4.33
N PRO A 262 -0.68 -5.65 3.61
CA PRO A 262 0.40 -6.09 2.74
C PRO A 262 0.61 -5.09 1.60
N ASP A 263 1.84 -4.65 1.39
CA ASP A 263 2.26 -3.94 0.19
C ASP A 263 2.73 -4.95 -0.86
N VAL A 264 1.97 -5.11 -1.93
CA VAL A 264 2.30 -6.08 -3.00
C VAL A 264 3.63 -5.78 -3.69
N CYS A 265 4.10 -4.53 -3.62
CA CYS A 265 5.37 -4.09 -4.19
C CYS A 265 6.55 -4.16 -3.20
N ALA A 266 6.32 -4.50 -1.93
CA ALA A 266 7.35 -4.59 -0.89
C ALA A 266 7.42 -5.95 -0.19
N LEU A 267 6.33 -6.72 -0.20
CA LEU A 267 6.22 -8.02 0.48
C LEU A 267 6.78 -9.20 -0.33
N GLY A 268 7.12 -8.99 -1.61
CA GLY A 268 7.61 -10.02 -2.52
C GLY A 268 6.65 -10.34 -3.67
N GLY A 269 5.59 -9.53 -3.89
CA GLY A 269 4.67 -9.63 -5.01
C GLY A 269 3.30 -10.22 -4.65
N ILE A 270 2.53 -10.55 -5.68
CA ILE A 270 1.21 -11.17 -5.57
C ILE A 270 1.30 -12.55 -4.90
N THR A 271 2.37 -13.30 -5.19
CA THR A 271 2.58 -14.65 -4.64
C THR A 271 2.56 -14.70 -3.11
N PRO A 272 3.40 -13.96 -2.36
CA PRO A 272 3.31 -13.94 -0.90
C PRO A 272 2.09 -13.18 -0.39
N ALA A 273 1.61 -12.16 -1.08
CA ALA A 273 0.41 -11.42 -0.66
C ALA A 273 -0.84 -12.32 -0.64
N LYS A 274 -1.00 -13.22 -1.61
CA LYS A 274 -2.07 -14.23 -1.61
C LYS A 274 -1.95 -15.20 -0.43
N LYS A 275 -0.73 -15.59 -0.04
CA LYS A 275 -0.50 -16.44 1.14
C LYS A 275 -0.87 -15.71 2.44
N VAL A 276 -0.49 -14.43 2.55
CA VAL A 276 -0.89 -13.57 3.68
C VAL A 276 -2.41 -13.48 3.77
N ALA A 277 -3.11 -13.29 2.65
CA ALA A 277 -4.56 -13.23 2.64
C ALA A 277 -5.20 -14.53 3.17
N ALA A 278 -4.69 -15.70 2.79
CA ALA A 278 -5.19 -16.99 3.31
C ALA A 278 -4.90 -17.17 4.81
N MET A 279 -3.72 -16.76 5.29
CA MET A 279 -3.42 -16.78 6.73
C MET A 279 -4.33 -15.82 7.51
N ALA A 280 -4.57 -14.62 6.97
CA ALA A 280 -5.46 -13.63 7.56
C ALA A 280 -6.91 -14.13 7.61
N GLU A 281 -7.40 -14.79 6.56
CA GLU A 281 -8.73 -15.40 6.52
C GLU A 281 -8.91 -16.40 7.65
N ALA A 282 -7.94 -17.29 7.87
CA ALA A 282 -7.98 -18.28 8.95
C ALA A 282 -7.98 -17.66 10.36
N ASN A 283 -7.50 -16.42 10.50
CA ASN A 283 -7.45 -15.68 11.75
C ASN A 283 -8.58 -14.63 11.89
N TYR A 284 -9.55 -14.59 10.96
CA TYR A 284 -10.59 -13.56 10.90
C TYR A 284 -10.02 -12.13 10.86
N VAL A 285 -8.91 -11.95 10.15
CA VAL A 285 -8.25 -10.67 9.92
C VAL A 285 -8.55 -10.18 8.50
N GLY A 286 -8.94 -8.90 8.38
CA GLY A 286 -9.21 -8.28 7.09
C GLY A 286 -7.94 -7.85 6.36
N ILE A 287 -7.99 -7.82 5.03
CA ILE A 287 -6.92 -7.33 4.17
C ILE A 287 -7.25 -5.91 3.72
N VAL A 288 -6.30 -4.99 3.91
CA VAL A 288 -6.32 -3.60 3.45
C VAL A 288 -4.99 -3.32 2.77
N PRO A 289 -4.80 -3.60 1.48
CA PRO A 289 -3.49 -3.45 0.86
C PRO A 289 -2.96 -2.02 0.95
N HIS A 290 -1.69 -1.87 1.35
CA HIS A 290 -0.97 -0.62 1.30
C HIS A 290 -0.62 -0.29 -0.14
N ASN A 291 -0.99 0.90 -0.62
CA ASN A 291 -0.79 1.28 -2.02
C ASN A 291 -0.62 2.80 -2.22
N PRO A 292 0.47 3.42 -1.76
CA PRO A 292 0.81 4.83 -2.05
C PRO A 292 1.59 4.97 -3.36
N LEU A 293 1.69 3.90 -4.13
CA LEU A 293 2.54 3.72 -5.30
C LEU A 293 1.80 4.06 -6.60
N GLY A 294 2.35 3.61 -7.72
CA GLY A 294 1.85 3.91 -9.06
C GLY A 294 0.75 2.96 -9.56
N PRO A 295 0.42 3.08 -10.86
CA PRO A 295 -0.72 2.37 -11.43
C PRO A 295 -0.51 0.86 -11.55
N VAL A 296 0.73 0.38 -11.61
CA VAL A 296 1.02 -1.07 -11.68
C VAL A 296 0.80 -1.72 -10.32
N SER A 297 1.21 -1.05 -9.23
CA SER A 297 0.89 -1.45 -7.86
C SER A 297 -0.62 -1.52 -7.65
N THR A 298 -1.35 -0.48 -8.05
CA THR A 298 -2.82 -0.46 -7.96
C THR A 298 -3.45 -1.62 -8.72
N ALA A 299 -3.02 -1.89 -9.96
CA ALA A 299 -3.54 -3.01 -10.74
C ALA A 299 -3.25 -4.37 -10.10
N ALA A 300 -2.04 -4.56 -9.55
CA ALA A 300 -1.68 -5.79 -8.84
C ALA A 300 -2.53 -5.99 -7.57
N CYS A 301 -2.76 -4.91 -6.79
CA CYS A 301 -3.69 -4.95 -5.65
C CYS A 301 -5.10 -5.35 -6.08
N LEU A 302 -5.64 -4.77 -7.15
CA LEU A 302 -6.99 -5.09 -7.65
C LEU A 302 -7.14 -6.56 -8.06
N GLN A 303 -6.09 -7.18 -8.63
CA GLN A 303 -6.09 -8.61 -8.95
C GLN A 303 -6.13 -9.47 -7.67
N LEU A 304 -5.39 -9.08 -6.64
CA LEU A 304 -5.43 -9.73 -5.32
C LEU A 304 -6.79 -9.56 -4.68
N ASP A 305 -7.26 -8.32 -4.55
CA ASP A 305 -8.52 -7.94 -3.89
C ASP A 305 -9.74 -8.65 -4.50
N ALA A 306 -9.74 -8.77 -5.83
CA ALA A 306 -10.79 -9.49 -6.52
C ALA A 306 -10.85 -10.98 -6.16
N SER A 307 -9.70 -11.59 -5.81
CA SER A 307 -9.55 -13.04 -5.61
C SER A 307 -9.59 -13.51 -4.17
N ILE A 308 -9.71 -12.61 -3.18
CA ILE A 308 -9.68 -12.94 -1.75
C ILE A 308 -11.01 -12.63 -1.07
N PRO A 309 -11.56 -13.52 -0.19
CA PRO A 309 -12.84 -13.27 0.46
C PRO A 309 -12.76 -12.19 1.56
N ASN A 310 -11.65 -12.10 2.26
CA ASN A 310 -11.42 -11.24 3.43
C ASN A 310 -10.86 -9.84 3.11
N PHE A 311 -11.02 -9.36 1.89
CA PHE A 311 -10.75 -7.97 1.52
C PHE A 311 -11.71 -7.01 2.23
N THR A 312 -11.18 -5.89 2.71
CA THR A 312 -11.96 -4.86 3.43
C THR A 312 -12.13 -3.60 2.61
N ILE A 313 -11.04 -2.92 2.32
CA ILE A 313 -11.01 -1.67 1.56
C ILE A 313 -9.62 -1.44 0.96
N GLN A 314 -9.54 -0.77 -0.18
CA GLN A 314 -8.29 -0.48 -0.89
C GLN A 314 -7.81 0.94 -0.64
N GLU A 315 -6.55 1.08 -0.30
CA GLU A 315 -5.88 2.36 -0.39
C GLU A 315 -5.73 2.78 -1.85
N PHE A 316 -6.23 3.98 -2.18
CA PHE A 316 -6.20 4.47 -3.54
C PHE A 316 -5.47 5.82 -3.62
N PRO A 317 -4.37 5.92 -4.41
CA PRO A 317 -3.59 7.14 -4.49
C PRO A 317 -4.40 8.33 -4.97
N SER A 318 -4.39 9.42 -4.20
CA SER A 318 -5.12 10.65 -4.54
C SER A 318 -4.67 11.26 -5.88
N PHE A 319 -3.41 11.06 -6.25
CA PHE A 319 -2.85 11.52 -7.53
C PHE A 319 -3.51 10.88 -8.75
N TYR A 320 -4.04 9.66 -8.61
CA TYR A 320 -4.76 9.00 -9.69
C TYR A 320 -6.00 9.81 -10.11
N LEU A 321 -6.79 10.24 -9.12
CA LEU A 321 -8.01 11.03 -9.35
C LEU A 321 -7.73 12.44 -9.90
N GLN A 322 -6.49 12.94 -9.73
CA GLN A 322 -6.03 14.22 -10.25
C GLN A 322 -5.41 14.10 -11.66
N GLY A 323 -5.48 12.92 -12.29
CA GLY A 323 -5.00 12.68 -13.63
C GLY A 323 -3.50 12.34 -13.76
N GLY A 324 -2.74 12.30 -12.64
CA GLY A 324 -1.31 12.01 -12.67
C GLY A 324 -0.99 10.58 -13.12
N GLU A 325 -1.25 9.60 -12.26
CA GLU A 325 -0.98 8.19 -12.59
C GLU A 325 -1.93 7.64 -13.65
N ALA A 326 -3.16 8.17 -13.76
CA ALA A 326 -4.09 7.79 -14.82
C ALA A 326 -3.52 8.04 -16.22
N ALA A 327 -2.77 9.16 -16.39
CA ALA A 327 -2.12 9.50 -17.65
C ALA A 327 -0.89 8.64 -17.98
N MET A 328 -0.42 7.82 -17.06
CA MET A 328 0.64 6.83 -17.30
C MET A 328 0.11 5.55 -17.98
N LEU A 329 -1.21 5.38 -18.04
CA LEU A 329 -1.87 4.22 -18.62
C LEU A 329 -2.39 4.50 -20.03
N LYS A 330 -2.33 3.50 -20.92
CA LYS A 330 -2.99 3.57 -22.24
C LYS A 330 -4.51 3.71 -22.07
N GLU A 331 -5.06 3.02 -21.10
CA GLU A 331 -6.47 3.10 -20.70
C GLU A 331 -6.55 3.23 -19.17
N PRO A 332 -7.06 4.36 -18.62
CA PRO A 332 -7.22 4.56 -17.20
C PRO A 332 -8.11 3.50 -16.54
N LEU A 333 -7.91 3.25 -15.23
CA LEU A 333 -8.82 2.45 -14.43
C LEU A 333 -10.18 3.16 -14.29
N GLU A 334 -11.25 2.40 -14.38
CA GLU A 334 -12.60 2.93 -14.16
C GLU A 334 -12.88 3.08 -12.66
N VAL A 335 -13.11 4.32 -12.23
CA VAL A 335 -13.44 4.65 -10.82
C VAL A 335 -14.79 5.32 -10.78
N GLU A 336 -15.71 4.75 -10.03
CA GLU A 336 -17.06 5.26 -9.88
C GLU A 336 -17.53 5.18 -8.42
N HIS A 337 -17.99 6.29 -7.86
CA HIS A 337 -18.54 6.35 -6.50
C HIS A 337 -17.65 5.73 -5.42
N GLY A 338 -16.31 5.96 -5.49
CA GLY A 338 -15.36 5.41 -4.55
C GLY A 338 -15.09 3.90 -4.72
N TYR A 339 -15.55 3.30 -5.81
CA TYR A 339 -15.25 1.94 -6.21
C TYR A 339 -14.41 1.90 -7.47
N ILE A 340 -13.46 1.00 -7.52
CA ILE A 340 -12.61 0.74 -8.69
C ILE A 340 -13.11 -0.55 -9.33
N LYS A 341 -13.46 -0.51 -10.61
CA LYS A 341 -13.82 -1.70 -11.37
C LYS A 341 -12.60 -2.59 -11.56
N VAL A 342 -12.74 -3.87 -11.27
CA VAL A 342 -11.64 -4.82 -11.46
C VAL A 342 -11.33 -4.97 -12.95
N PRO A 343 -10.08 -4.71 -13.39
CA PRO A 343 -9.71 -4.91 -14.78
C PRO A 343 -9.84 -6.39 -15.17
N ASN A 344 -10.56 -6.66 -16.27
CA ASN A 344 -10.81 -8.02 -16.77
C ASN A 344 -9.97 -8.38 -18.01
N ARG A 345 -9.03 -7.54 -18.41
CA ARG A 345 -8.08 -7.83 -19.49
C ARG A 345 -7.03 -8.84 -19.02
N PRO A 346 -6.42 -9.61 -19.94
CA PRO A 346 -5.35 -10.56 -19.60
C PRO A 346 -4.20 -9.93 -18.82
N GLY A 347 -3.59 -10.69 -17.93
CA GLY A 347 -2.53 -10.24 -17.05
C GLY A 347 -3.07 -9.45 -15.85
N ILE A 348 -2.34 -8.42 -15.42
CA ILE A 348 -2.82 -7.47 -14.37
C ILE A 348 -3.86 -6.49 -14.91
N GLY A 349 -4.13 -6.52 -16.21
CA GLY A 349 -5.24 -5.82 -16.86
C GLY A 349 -4.98 -4.37 -17.25
N ILE A 350 -3.74 -3.90 -17.21
CA ILE A 350 -3.34 -2.55 -17.63
C ILE A 350 -2.12 -2.57 -18.55
N GLU A 351 -1.91 -1.47 -19.27
CA GLU A 351 -0.71 -1.22 -20.07
C GLU A 351 -0.21 0.21 -19.81
N LEU A 352 1.10 0.35 -19.64
CA LEU A 352 1.76 1.66 -19.58
C LEU A 352 1.84 2.28 -20.99
N ILE A 353 1.82 3.61 -21.07
CA ILE A 353 2.11 4.31 -22.33
C ILE A 353 3.57 4.07 -22.74
N ASP A 354 3.85 4.04 -24.03
CA ASP A 354 5.15 3.64 -24.54
C ASP A 354 6.25 4.68 -24.26
N ASP A 355 5.90 5.95 -24.21
CA ASP A 355 6.78 7.12 -23.96
C ASP A 355 6.73 7.62 -22.50
N ILE A 356 6.45 6.73 -21.54
CA ILE A 356 6.20 7.09 -20.15
C ILE A 356 7.38 7.84 -19.49
N SER A 357 8.63 7.43 -19.75
CA SER A 357 9.82 8.09 -19.17
C SER A 357 10.06 9.49 -19.75
N GLU A 358 9.61 9.76 -20.97
CA GLU A 358 9.68 11.07 -21.60
C GLU A 358 8.61 12.01 -21.06
N LYS A 359 7.36 11.53 -20.98
CA LYS A 359 6.23 12.31 -20.44
C LYS A 359 6.30 12.53 -18.93
N PHE A 360 6.86 11.59 -18.22
CA PHE A 360 7.03 11.62 -16.76
C PHE A 360 8.51 11.42 -16.41
N PRO A 361 9.38 12.45 -16.64
CA PRO A 361 10.81 12.32 -16.40
C PRO A 361 11.10 11.88 -14.96
N PRO A 362 12.11 11.01 -14.75
CA PRO A 362 12.47 10.51 -13.43
C PRO A 362 12.79 11.64 -12.45
N LYS A 363 12.28 11.50 -11.23
CA LYS A 363 12.53 12.43 -10.12
C LYS A 363 13.19 11.68 -8.97
N GLN A 364 14.35 12.14 -8.55
CA GLN A 364 14.98 11.62 -7.34
C GLN A 364 14.23 12.14 -6.11
N ARG A 365 14.05 11.27 -5.13
CA ARG A 365 13.51 11.62 -3.82
C ARG A 365 14.69 11.80 -2.86
N GLY A 366 14.74 12.94 -2.19
CA GLY A 366 15.72 13.20 -1.14
C GLY A 366 15.45 12.36 0.11
N ILE A 367 16.46 12.21 0.96
CA ILE A 367 16.30 11.65 2.30
C ILE A 367 15.76 12.76 3.20
N ASN A 368 14.59 12.55 3.75
CA ASN A 368 13.96 13.45 4.70
C ASN A 368 13.65 12.68 5.99
N ALA A 369 13.95 13.27 7.14
CA ALA A 369 13.47 12.84 8.43
C ALA A 369 12.60 13.96 9.03
N GLN A 370 11.62 13.61 9.81
CA GLN A 370 10.87 14.58 10.60
C GLN A 370 11.61 14.85 11.91
N ILE A 371 11.52 16.09 12.39
CA ILE A 371 12.20 16.55 13.60
C ILE A 371 11.14 17.05 14.59
N ASN A 372 11.21 16.61 15.83
CA ASN A 372 10.40 17.15 16.91
C ASN A 372 10.85 18.58 17.26
N TYR A 373 10.03 19.31 17.99
CA TYR A 373 10.33 20.69 18.42
C TYR A 373 11.67 20.80 19.16
N ASP A 374 12.01 19.80 19.98
CA ASP A 374 13.26 19.71 20.76
C ASP A 374 14.50 19.34 19.93
N GLY A 375 14.36 19.10 18.62
CA GLY A 375 15.44 18.69 17.71
C GLY A 375 15.68 17.19 17.62
N SER A 376 14.94 16.36 18.35
CA SER A 376 15.03 14.90 18.21
C SER A 376 14.38 14.40 16.89
N VAL A 377 14.89 13.29 16.35
CA VAL A 377 14.39 12.71 15.09
C VAL A 377 13.13 11.89 15.38
N ARG A 378 12.12 12.06 14.54
CA ARG A 378 10.86 11.31 14.54
C ARG A 378 10.78 10.40 13.31
N ASP A 379 10.03 9.31 13.43
CA ASP A 379 9.72 8.44 12.29
C ASP A 379 8.92 9.19 11.21
N LEU A 380 9.15 8.84 9.95
CA LEU A 380 8.53 9.48 8.80
C LEU A 380 7.21 8.80 8.45
#